data_5b83debb9f2c9e5cc77eabbfa3bcb25a
#
_entry.id   5b83debb9f2c9e5cc77eabbfa3bcb25a
#
_cell.length_a   1.000
_cell.length_b   1.000
_cell.length_c   1.000
_cell.angle_alpha   90.00
_cell.angle_beta   90.00
_cell.angle_gamma   90.00
#
_symmetry.space_group_name_H-M   'P 1'
#
loop_
_entity.id
_entity.type
_entity.pdbx_description
1 polymer ?
#
loop_
_entity_poly.entity_id
_entity_poly.type
_entity_poly.pdbx_seq_one_letter_code
_entity_poly.pdbx_strand_id
1 'polypeptide(L)'
;MHEAKIEDTEAGRQPADDGWFILNLDEIAWSTIPGNGTWCVFESPDARSEMLGIGVHVLTPGEPSCKYHRESDQEGFLVIAGECLAVVEGQERRMRTWDYLHCPPETTHITIGAGDGPCAILMVGTRTPNATTHYPPDPAAARYGAAVDTATDDPKEAYAGRPPAKPARSPWPFR
;
A
#
# COMPACT_ATOMS: atom_id res chain seq x y z
N MET A 1 7.60 18.34 22.31
CA MET A 1 7.71 17.28 21.27
C MET A 1 9.18 17.16 20.91
N HIS A 2 9.73 15.96 20.86
CA HIS A 2 11.15 15.69 20.60
C HIS A 2 11.33 15.05 19.21
N GLU A 3 12.56 14.95 18.77
CA GLU A 3 12.92 14.17 17.59
C GLU A 3 12.96 12.68 17.96
N ALA A 4 12.28 11.85 17.17
CA ALA A 4 12.23 10.42 17.40
C ALA A 4 13.62 9.79 17.22
N LYS A 5 13.94 8.82 18.04
CA LYS A 5 15.12 7.98 17.83
C LYS A 5 14.92 7.15 16.57
N ILE A 6 15.95 7.05 15.77
CA ILE A 6 15.95 6.21 14.57
C ILE A 6 16.87 5.03 14.83
N GLU A 7 16.36 3.83 14.61
CA GLU A 7 17.12 2.59 14.68
C GLU A 7 17.40 1.98 13.31
N ASP A 8 18.51 1.28 13.19
CA ASP A 8 18.87 0.50 12.00
C ASP A 8 18.37 -0.92 12.15
N THR A 9 17.69 -1.42 11.10
CA THR A 9 17.23 -2.81 10.99
C THR A 9 17.80 -3.46 9.74
N GLU A 10 17.59 -4.76 9.58
CA GLU A 10 17.98 -5.45 8.33
C GLU A 10 17.23 -4.91 7.10
N ALA A 11 16.00 -4.39 7.29
CA ALA A 11 15.16 -3.83 6.23
C ALA A 11 15.47 -2.37 5.90
N GLY A 12 16.11 -1.64 6.80
CA GLY A 12 16.35 -0.19 6.71
C GLY A 12 16.20 0.48 8.05
N ARG A 13 15.94 1.77 8.04
CA ARG A 13 15.80 2.62 9.23
C ARG A 13 14.33 2.83 9.57
N GLN A 14 14.02 2.90 10.86
CA GLN A 14 12.66 3.15 11.34
C GLN A 14 12.66 3.98 12.64
N PRO A 15 11.57 4.71 12.95
CA PRO A 15 11.44 5.37 14.25
C PRO A 15 11.28 4.32 15.35
N ALA A 16 11.95 4.52 16.49
CA ALA A 16 11.94 3.64 17.65
C ALA A 16 11.12 4.20 18.83
N ASP A 17 10.64 5.43 18.72
CA ASP A 17 9.73 6.06 19.68
C ASP A 17 8.86 7.12 18.99
N ASP A 18 7.87 7.65 19.71
CA ASP A 18 7.03 8.75 19.25
C ASP A 18 7.83 10.06 19.14
N GLY A 19 7.57 10.86 18.14
CA GLY A 19 8.24 12.12 17.91
C GLY A 19 8.22 12.50 16.44
N TRP A 20 8.77 13.65 16.09
CA TRP A 20 8.95 14.01 14.70
C TRP A 20 10.25 13.39 14.15
N PHE A 21 10.26 13.04 12.88
CA PHE A 21 11.44 12.48 12.22
C PHE A 21 11.49 12.87 10.73
N ILE A 22 12.67 12.70 10.14
CA ILE A 22 12.90 12.79 8.70
C ILE A 22 13.61 11.50 8.28
N LEU A 23 12.99 10.76 7.35
CA LEU A 23 13.58 9.56 6.74
C LEU A 23 13.46 9.63 5.23
N ASN A 24 14.55 9.27 4.56
CA ASN A 24 14.56 9.14 3.10
C ASN A 24 14.00 7.78 2.69
N LEU A 25 13.26 7.72 1.57
CA LEU A 25 12.72 6.47 1.03
C LEU A 25 13.81 5.44 0.66
N ASP A 26 15.03 5.87 0.34
CA ASP A 26 16.17 4.97 0.12
C ASP A 26 16.67 4.30 1.40
N GLU A 27 16.36 4.87 2.58
CA GLU A 27 16.89 4.44 3.87
C GLU A 27 15.84 3.74 4.75
N ILE A 28 14.56 4.09 4.62
CA ILE A 28 13.48 3.55 5.44
C ILE A 28 13.36 2.02 5.31
N ALA A 29 12.85 1.38 6.35
CA ALA A 29 12.60 -0.06 6.33
C ALA A 29 11.46 -0.42 5.37
N TRP A 30 11.68 -1.42 4.53
CA TRP A 30 10.71 -1.94 3.57
C TRP A 30 10.30 -3.37 3.91
N SER A 31 9.16 -3.76 3.37
CA SER A 31 8.64 -5.13 3.43
C SER A 31 8.26 -5.59 2.03
N THR A 32 8.31 -6.89 1.78
CA THR A 32 7.89 -7.47 0.50
C THR A 32 7.09 -8.76 0.70
N ILE A 33 6.17 -9.00 -0.20
CA ILE A 33 5.50 -10.30 -0.37
C ILE A 33 5.53 -10.63 -1.87
N PRO A 34 5.99 -11.82 -2.26
CA PRO A 34 5.97 -12.24 -3.66
C PRO A 34 4.57 -12.09 -4.27
N GLY A 35 4.46 -11.36 -5.39
CA GLY A 35 3.21 -11.11 -6.10
C GLY A 35 2.33 -9.99 -5.53
N ASN A 36 2.83 -9.27 -4.51
CA ASN A 36 2.15 -8.07 -3.96
C ASN A 36 3.10 -6.88 -3.80
N GLY A 37 4.22 -6.89 -4.48
CA GLY A 37 5.18 -5.80 -4.48
C GLY A 37 6.00 -5.64 -3.21
N THR A 38 6.54 -4.44 -3.06
CA THR A 38 7.39 -4.05 -1.95
C THR A 38 6.90 -2.70 -1.44
N TRP A 39 6.75 -2.55 -0.13
CA TRP A 39 6.20 -1.33 0.47
C TRP A 39 6.98 -0.91 1.71
N CYS A 40 6.89 0.36 2.02
CA CYS A 40 7.26 0.94 3.31
C CYS A 40 6.10 1.72 3.90
N VAL A 41 6.15 1.90 5.23
CA VAL A 41 5.27 2.80 5.97
C VAL A 41 6.10 3.75 6.80
N PHE A 42 5.62 4.99 6.97
CA PHE A 42 6.33 6.01 7.77
C PHE A 42 5.98 5.88 9.25
N GLU A 43 6.10 4.68 9.77
CA GLU A 43 5.83 4.33 11.16
C GLU A 43 6.54 3.02 11.53
N SER A 44 6.54 2.68 12.81
CA SER A 44 6.97 1.39 13.32
C SER A 44 5.96 0.88 14.37
N PRO A 45 6.09 -0.36 14.87
CA PRO A 45 5.25 -0.85 15.97
C PRO A 45 5.28 0.04 17.22
N ASP A 46 6.43 0.69 17.49
CA ASP A 46 6.67 1.52 18.66
C ASP A 46 6.39 3.02 18.42
N ALA A 47 6.15 3.41 17.16
CA ALA A 47 5.89 4.79 16.74
C ALA A 47 4.79 4.83 15.67
N ARG A 48 3.60 4.37 16.04
CA ARG A 48 2.46 4.26 15.12
C ARG A 48 1.70 5.57 15.00
N SER A 49 1.38 5.93 13.77
CA SER A 49 0.50 7.06 13.46
C SER A 49 -0.96 6.71 13.82
N GLU A 50 -1.60 7.53 14.65
CA GLU A 50 -2.96 7.24 15.14
C GLU A 50 -4.05 7.57 14.12
N MET A 51 -3.89 8.67 13.36
CA MET A 51 -4.96 9.22 12.52
C MET A 51 -4.77 8.97 11.02
N LEU A 52 -3.54 8.79 10.58
CA LEU A 52 -3.21 8.61 9.16
C LEU A 52 -2.24 7.44 8.98
N GLY A 53 -2.53 6.58 8.03
CA GLY A 53 -1.54 5.66 7.46
C GLY A 53 -0.92 6.30 6.22
N ILE A 54 0.41 6.35 6.16
CA ILE A 54 1.14 6.86 4.99
C ILE A 54 2.22 5.86 4.63
N GLY A 55 2.29 5.49 3.36
CA GLY A 55 3.29 4.56 2.87
C GLY A 55 3.55 4.73 1.38
N VAL A 56 4.56 4.04 0.90
CA VAL A 56 4.85 3.93 -0.53
C VAL A 56 4.85 2.47 -0.92
N HIS A 57 4.20 2.15 -2.01
CA HIS A 57 4.18 0.82 -2.62
C HIS A 57 4.89 0.86 -3.98
N VAL A 58 5.80 -0.07 -4.21
CA VAL A 58 6.47 -0.29 -5.49
C VAL A 58 5.97 -1.59 -6.08
N LEU A 59 5.41 -1.52 -7.29
CA LEU A 59 4.79 -2.64 -8.00
C LEU A 59 5.46 -2.83 -9.36
N THR A 60 5.72 -4.08 -9.74
CA THR A 60 6.09 -4.43 -11.11
C THR A 60 4.85 -4.57 -12.00
N PRO A 61 4.97 -4.48 -13.35
CA PRO A 61 3.82 -4.62 -14.23
C PRO A 61 3.00 -5.89 -13.99
N GLY A 62 1.68 -5.75 -13.82
CA GLY A 62 0.74 -6.82 -13.51
C GLY A 62 0.62 -7.20 -12.04
N GLU A 63 1.46 -6.66 -11.17
CA GLU A 63 1.49 -6.97 -9.74
C GLU A 63 0.48 -6.10 -8.97
N PRO A 64 -0.48 -6.69 -8.23
CA PRO A 64 -1.43 -5.93 -7.42
C PRO A 64 -0.83 -5.52 -6.08
N SER A 65 -1.25 -4.37 -5.55
CA SER A 65 -0.82 -3.91 -4.21
C SER A 65 -1.39 -4.74 -3.07
N CYS A 66 -2.62 -5.20 -3.20
CA CYS A 66 -3.35 -5.96 -2.19
C CYS A 66 -4.51 -6.75 -2.83
N LYS A 67 -5.54 -7.12 -2.10
CA LYS A 67 -6.82 -7.58 -2.64
C LYS A 67 -7.74 -6.39 -2.91
N TYR A 68 -8.57 -6.51 -3.94
CA TYR A 68 -9.64 -5.57 -4.28
C TYR A 68 -10.60 -5.46 -3.09
N HIS A 69 -10.79 -4.26 -2.58
CA HIS A 69 -11.52 -4.01 -1.34
C HIS A 69 -12.07 -2.60 -1.28
N ARG A 70 -12.95 -2.36 -0.31
CA ARG A 70 -13.34 -1.04 0.14
C ARG A 70 -13.13 -0.91 1.64
N GLU A 71 -12.90 0.28 2.09
CA GLU A 71 -12.78 0.62 3.51
C GLU A 71 -13.83 1.67 3.90
N SER A 72 -14.24 1.65 5.17
CA SER A 72 -15.06 2.72 5.74
C SER A 72 -14.29 4.04 5.91
N ASP A 73 -12.99 3.99 5.74
CA ASP A 73 -12.08 5.12 5.75
C ASP A 73 -11.82 5.68 4.36
N GLN A 74 -11.37 6.94 4.29
CA GLN A 74 -10.98 7.58 3.05
C GLN A 74 -9.53 7.25 2.71
N GLU A 75 -9.25 7.00 1.43
CA GLU A 75 -7.91 6.75 0.94
C GLU A 75 -7.54 7.63 -0.25
N GLY A 76 -6.26 7.81 -0.46
CA GLY A 76 -5.70 8.54 -1.60
C GLY A 76 -4.42 7.92 -2.11
N PHE A 77 -4.24 7.93 -3.43
CA PHE A 77 -3.12 7.28 -4.11
C PHE A 77 -2.51 8.24 -5.13
N LEU A 78 -1.26 8.62 -4.93
CA LEU A 78 -0.50 9.46 -5.86
C LEU A 78 0.59 8.63 -6.53
N VAL A 79 0.56 8.54 -7.85
CA VAL A 79 1.67 7.91 -8.61
C VAL A 79 2.86 8.86 -8.58
N ILE A 80 3.94 8.48 -7.90
CA ILE A 80 5.15 9.30 -7.80
C ILE A 80 6.20 8.93 -8.86
N ALA A 81 6.12 7.72 -9.43
CA ALA A 81 6.96 7.29 -10.54
C ALA A 81 6.32 6.15 -11.33
N GLY A 82 6.61 6.06 -12.64
CA GLY A 82 6.11 5.01 -13.51
C GLY A 82 4.63 5.12 -13.84
N GLU A 83 4.02 3.98 -14.16
CA GLU A 83 2.59 3.87 -14.49
C GLU A 83 1.93 2.78 -13.66
N CYS A 84 0.69 3.00 -13.24
CA CYS A 84 -0.14 1.97 -12.64
C CYS A 84 -1.53 1.91 -13.29
N LEU A 85 -2.25 0.85 -12.99
CA LEU A 85 -3.65 0.67 -13.30
C LEU A 85 -4.43 0.69 -11.98
N ALA A 86 -5.46 1.50 -11.89
CA ALA A 86 -6.46 1.41 -10.83
C ALA A 86 -7.68 0.65 -11.34
N VAL A 87 -8.19 -0.31 -10.57
CA VAL A 87 -9.54 -0.84 -10.74
C VAL A 87 -10.40 -0.20 -9.66
N VAL A 88 -11.36 0.63 -10.06
CA VAL A 88 -12.24 1.38 -9.15
C VAL A 88 -13.67 1.12 -9.55
N GLU A 89 -14.50 0.60 -8.63
CA GLU A 89 -15.90 0.24 -8.90
C GLU A 89 -16.04 -0.62 -10.17
N GLY A 90 -15.17 -1.64 -10.31
CA GLY A 90 -15.13 -2.54 -11.45
C GLY A 90 -14.60 -1.94 -12.75
N GLN A 91 -14.13 -0.70 -12.75
CA GLN A 91 -13.65 0.01 -13.93
C GLN A 91 -12.14 0.20 -13.90
N GLU A 92 -11.46 -0.17 -14.97
CA GLU A 92 -10.02 0.07 -15.12
C GLU A 92 -9.72 1.51 -15.55
N ARG A 93 -8.74 2.12 -14.90
CA ARG A 93 -8.21 3.45 -15.21
C ARG A 93 -6.69 3.42 -15.15
N ARG A 94 -6.03 3.79 -16.25
CA ARG A 94 -4.59 4.01 -16.25
C ARG A 94 -4.24 5.29 -15.51
N MET A 95 -3.18 5.22 -14.74
CA MET A 95 -2.59 6.35 -14.02
C MET A 95 -1.11 6.42 -14.34
N ARG A 96 -0.58 7.61 -14.48
CA ARG A 96 0.83 7.91 -14.70
C ARG A 96 1.36 8.83 -13.61
N THR A 97 2.65 9.06 -13.61
CA THR A 97 3.30 9.98 -12.66
C THR A 97 2.53 11.28 -12.53
N TRP A 98 2.21 11.65 -11.28
CA TRP A 98 1.44 12.80 -10.78
C TRP A 98 -0.08 12.67 -10.92
N ASP A 99 -0.61 11.59 -11.42
CA ASP A 99 -2.04 11.33 -11.31
C ASP A 99 -2.39 10.93 -9.85
N TYR A 100 -3.51 11.48 -9.38
CA TYR A 100 -4.03 11.22 -8.05
C TYR A 100 -5.41 10.57 -8.11
N LEU A 101 -5.56 9.44 -7.45
CA LEU A 101 -6.84 8.77 -7.21
C LEU A 101 -7.33 9.12 -5.81
N HIS A 102 -8.54 9.64 -5.72
CA HIS A 102 -9.26 9.87 -4.49
C HIS A 102 -10.35 8.81 -4.31
N CYS A 103 -10.29 8.08 -3.22
CA CYS A 103 -11.30 7.11 -2.82
C CYS A 103 -12.04 7.63 -1.57
N PRO A 104 -13.24 8.20 -1.72
CA PRO A 104 -14.11 8.41 -0.58
C PRO A 104 -14.36 7.10 0.18
N PRO A 105 -14.82 7.14 1.45
CA PRO A 105 -15.26 5.96 2.16
C PRO A 105 -16.16 5.07 1.30
N GLU A 106 -16.04 3.74 1.45
CA GLU A 106 -16.80 2.72 0.72
C GLU A 106 -16.52 2.62 -0.79
N THR A 107 -15.51 3.32 -1.32
CA THR A 107 -15.09 3.16 -2.72
C THR A 107 -14.29 1.88 -2.88
N THR A 108 -14.78 0.94 -3.68
CA THR A 108 -14.06 -0.32 -3.93
C THR A 108 -12.95 -0.13 -4.94
N HIS A 109 -11.71 -0.52 -4.59
CA HIS A 109 -10.56 -0.23 -5.44
C HIS A 109 -9.39 -1.20 -5.23
N ILE A 110 -8.40 -1.08 -6.13
CA ILE A 110 -7.07 -1.71 -6.09
C ILE A 110 -6.14 -0.95 -7.04
N THR A 111 -4.85 -0.91 -6.74
CA THR A 111 -3.80 -0.44 -7.65
C THR A 111 -2.93 -1.61 -8.12
N ILE A 112 -2.50 -1.58 -9.37
CA ILE A 112 -1.77 -2.65 -10.05
C ILE A 112 -0.63 -1.99 -10.82
N GLY A 113 0.57 -2.54 -10.77
CA GLY A 113 1.69 -2.07 -11.59
C GLY A 113 1.36 -2.17 -13.08
N ALA A 114 1.76 -1.18 -13.87
CA ALA A 114 1.52 -1.12 -15.32
C ALA A 114 2.71 -0.51 -16.06
N GLY A 115 2.59 -0.38 -17.39
CA GLY A 115 3.66 0.15 -18.24
C GLY A 115 4.80 -0.85 -18.45
N ASP A 116 5.98 -0.35 -18.81
CA ASP A 116 7.14 -1.16 -19.18
C ASP A 116 8.12 -1.42 -18.02
N GLY A 117 7.83 -0.86 -16.84
CA GLY A 117 8.69 -0.99 -15.66
C GLY A 117 7.91 -0.81 -14.37
N PRO A 118 8.59 -0.88 -13.21
CA PRO A 118 7.94 -0.72 -11.93
C PRO A 118 7.37 0.70 -11.76
N CYS A 119 6.32 0.82 -10.96
CA CYS A 119 5.77 2.09 -10.51
C CYS A 119 5.90 2.24 -8.99
N ALA A 120 5.91 3.48 -8.53
CA ALA A 120 5.87 3.82 -7.11
C ALA A 120 4.63 4.69 -6.82
N ILE A 121 3.86 4.30 -5.81
CA ILE A 121 2.59 4.92 -5.44
C ILE A 121 2.66 5.32 -3.97
N LEU A 122 2.51 6.60 -3.68
CA LEU A 122 2.25 7.11 -2.33
C LEU A 122 0.80 6.82 -1.98
N MET A 123 0.58 6.15 -0.85
CA MET A 123 -0.74 5.80 -0.33
C MET A 123 -0.97 6.50 1.00
N VAL A 124 -2.13 7.09 1.16
CA VAL A 124 -2.57 7.77 2.38
C VAL A 124 -3.97 7.30 2.71
N GLY A 125 -4.19 6.81 3.93
CA GLY A 125 -5.51 6.44 4.42
C GLY A 125 -5.78 7.06 5.78
N THR A 126 -7.01 7.46 6.03
CA THR A 126 -7.44 7.84 7.39
C THR A 126 -7.55 6.58 8.25
N ARG A 127 -7.51 6.76 9.57
CA ARG A 127 -7.68 5.69 10.56
C ARG A 127 -8.73 6.11 11.56
N THR A 128 -9.95 5.63 11.39
CA THR A 128 -11.01 5.89 12.35
C THR A 128 -11.18 4.70 13.30
N PRO A 129 -11.60 4.94 14.54
CA PRO A 129 -11.96 3.85 15.45
C PRO A 129 -13.07 2.98 14.81
N ASN A 130 -12.88 1.65 14.85
CA ASN A 130 -13.79 0.66 14.26
C ASN A 130 -13.90 0.71 12.73
N ALA A 131 -12.87 1.17 12.04
CA ALA A 131 -12.79 1.05 10.58
C ALA A 131 -13.06 -0.39 10.13
N THR A 132 -13.79 -0.52 9.03
CA THR A 132 -14.17 -1.82 8.44
C THR A 132 -13.60 -1.93 7.04
N THR A 133 -13.32 -3.17 6.64
CA THR A 133 -12.86 -3.50 5.28
C THR A 133 -13.75 -4.60 4.72
N HIS A 134 -14.11 -4.49 3.45
CA HIS A 134 -14.89 -5.49 2.74
C HIS A 134 -14.20 -5.87 1.43
N TYR A 135 -14.12 -7.16 1.16
CA TYR A 135 -13.48 -7.74 -0.02
C TYR A 135 -14.54 -8.39 -0.92
N PRO A 136 -15.08 -7.70 -1.94
CA PRO A 136 -16.00 -8.31 -2.89
C PRO A 136 -15.26 -9.02 -4.02
N PRO A 137 -15.85 -10.05 -4.66
CA PRO A 137 -15.38 -10.55 -5.93
C PRO A 137 -15.56 -9.49 -7.03
N ASP A 138 -14.60 -9.43 -7.96
CA ASP A 138 -14.67 -8.52 -9.12
C ASP A 138 -13.93 -9.12 -10.31
N PRO A 139 -14.55 -9.21 -11.51
CA PRO A 139 -13.91 -9.83 -12.67
C PRO A 139 -12.76 -9.02 -13.25
N ALA A 140 -12.71 -7.69 -13.07
CA ALA A 140 -11.60 -6.88 -13.53
C ALA A 140 -10.38 -7.12 -12.62
N ALA A 141 -10.55 -7.07 -11.30
CA ALA A 141 -9.51 -7.35 -10.33
C ALA A 141 -9.02 -8.81 -10.38
N ALA A 142 -9.91 -9.76 -10.70
CA ALA A 142 -9.57 -11.19 -10.83
C ALA A 142 -8.52 -11.47 -11.92
N ARG A 143 -8.48 -10.66 -12.99
CA ARG A 143 -7.46 -10.80 -14.05
C ARG A 143 -6.04 -10.60 -13.54
N TYR A 144 -5.87 -9.93 -12.42
CA TYR A 144 -4.58 -9.64 -11.76
C TYR A 144 -4.38 -10.45 -10.49
N GLY A 145 -5.23 -11.47 -10.23
CA GLY A 145 -5.17 -12.26 -9.00
C GLY A 145 -5.54 -11.46 -7.73
N ALA A 146 -6.15 -10.29 -7.91
CA ALA A 146 -6.46 -9.36 -6.83
C ALA A 146 -7.87 -9.55 -6.22
N ALA A 147 -8.76 -10.33 -6.83
CA ALA A 147 -10.08 -10.59 -6.28
C ALA A 147 -10.09 -11.79 -5.32
N VAL A 148 -11.12 -11.85 -4.49
CA VAL A 148 -11.55 -13.06 -3.78
C VAL A 148 -12.64 -13.78 -4.60
N ASP A 149 -12.83 -15.07 -4.38
CA ASP A 149 -13.90 -15.82 -5.05
C ASP A 149 -15.27 -15.61 -4.37
N THR A 150 -15.25 -15.39 -3.07
CA THR A 150 -16.46 -15.17 -2.23
C THR A 150 -16.22 -13.91 -1.41
N ALA A 151 -17.24 -13.06 -1.34
CA ALA A 151 -17.16 -11.82 -0.54
C ALA A 151 -16.93 -12.13 0.94
N THR A 152 -16.06 -11.37 1.59
CA THR A 152 -15.75 -11.50 3.01
C THR A 152 -15.36 -10.16 3.63
N ASP A 153 -15.60 -10.03 4.94
CA ASP A 153 -15.12 -8.92 5.77
C ASP A 153 -13.89 -9.33 6.61
N ASP A 154 -13.51 -10.62 6.56
CA ASP A 154 -12.35 -11.12 7.29
C ASP A 154 -11.09 -11.10 6.41
N PRO A 155 -10.10 -10.24 6.74
CA PRO A 155 -8.83 -10.21 6.01
C PRO A 155 -8.07 -11.55 6.06
N LYS A 156 -8.29 -12.40 7.08
CA LYS A 156 -7.66 -13.72 7.13
C LYS A 156 -8.20 -14.65 6.05
N GLU A 157 -9.49 -14.54 5.74
CA GLU A 157 -10.09 -15.28 4.63
C GLU A 157 -9.64 -14.70 3.28
N ALA A 158 -9.69 -13.36 3.12
CA ALA A 158 -9.29 -12.69 1.89
C ALA A 158 -7.84 -12.99 1.48
N TYR A 159 -6.95 -13.15 2.47
CA TYR A 159 -5.53 -13.43 2.28
C TYR A 159 -5.13 -14.87 2.64
N ALA A 160 -6.08 -15.81 2.65
CA ALA A 160 -5.78 -17.22 2.95
C ALA A 160 -4.68 -17.76 2.02
N GLY A 161 -3.67 -18.41 2.60
CA GLY A 161 -2.53 -18.97 1.86
C GLY A 161 -1.46 -17.96 1.42
N ARG A 162 -1.64 -16.65 1.68
CA ARG A 162 -0.60 -15.65 1.40
C ARG A 162 0.61 -15.86 2.33
N PRO A 163 1.84 -15.88 1.80
CA PRO A 163 3.02 -15.98 2.64
C PRO A 163 3.18 -14.74 3.54
N PRO A 164 3.87 -14.85 4.68
CA PRO A 164 4.16 -13.69 5.53
C PRO A 164 5.07 -12.69 4.79
N ALA A 165 4.92 -11.43 5.15
CA ALA A 165 5.82 -10.38 4.71
C ALA A 165 7.25 -10.65 5.21
N LYS A 166 8.22 -10.27 4.39
CA LYS A 166 9.65 -10.37 4.69
C LYS A 166 10.27 -8.98 4.69
N PRO A 167 11.29 -8.74 5.53
CA PRO A 167 12.13 -7.55 5.43
C PRO A 167 12.71 -7.39 4.01
N ALA A 168 12.74 -6.15 3.53
CA ALA A 168 13.32 -5.80 2.24
C ALA A 168 14.06 -4.46 2.34
N ARG A 169 14.92 -4.18 1.38
CA ARG A 169 15.50 -2.85 1.17
C ARG A 169 14.71 -2.11 0.11
N SER A 170 14.89 -0.79 0.06
CA SER A 170 14.28 0.03 -0.98
C SER A 170 14.50 -0.58 -2.38
N PRO A 171 13.42 -0.87 -3.12
CA PRO A 171 13.52 -1.45 -4.47
C PRO A 171 13.66 -0.38 -5.56
N TRP A 172 13.62 0.90 -5.19
CA TRP A 172 13.52 2.01 -6.13
C TRP A 172 14.64 3.04 -5.91
N PRO A 173 15.30 3.49 -6.98
CA PRO A 173 16.17 4.65 -6.89
C PRO A 173 15.33 5.94 -6.86
N PHE A 174 14.98 6.42 -5.67
CA PHE A 174 14.29 7.72 -5.47
C PHE A 174 15.27 8.92 -5.66
N ARG A 175 16.04 8.92 -6.76
CA ARG A 175 17.09 9.91 -7.07
C ARG A 175 16.73 10.75 -8.28
#